data_b0346df4e71aed4fbec73c8df1bd42e7
#
_entry.id   b0346df4e71aed4fbec73c8df1bd42e7
#
_cell.length_a   1.000
_cell.length_b   1.000
_cell.length_c   1.000
_cell.angle_alpha   90.00
_cell.angle_beta   90.00
_cell.angle_gamma   90.00
#
_symmetry.space_group_name_H-M   'P 1'
#
loop_
_entity.id
_entity.type
_entity.pdbx_description
1 polymer ?
#
loop_
_entity_poly.entity_id
_entity_poly.type
_entity_poly.pdbx_seq_one_letter_code
_entity_poly.pdbx_strand_id
1 'polypeptide(L)'
;MSAISSQTQTALLLPSVGASFELQQIPIPQAGSGEILVKNYAAGLNPIDYKTQEVGFHVVREFPAILGFEGAGIVSAVGAGVTHLKEGDRIAYQGVASNKGRSFQQWVVTPADWAFKLPDSMSFDTAAALPIAFLAAVIGTYQPPPHGLGIATPWSASGRSAHAGSPIVVLGGTSNVGQYAIQLARLAGFGTIITTASPRNSPLLQALGATHVLDRSLSIEALTGEVEKITGEKKVLHVFDAVGIAETQQAALAIVSEGGKVLTTNPPQVKASEGSGKQILFVMGALMMPQHQAFGKEFLSVWASLFESGDIKASTVEVVSGGLNGVETALKQLKTISGKKLVVRPFETDV
;
A
#
# COMPACT_ATOMS: atom_id res chain seq x y z
N MET A 1 -19.85 14.95 -27.45
CA MET A 1 -18.84 15.52 -26.53
C MET A 1 -19.54 16.47 -25.58
N SER A 2 -19.83 16.01 -24.38
CA SER A 2 -20.68 16.71 -23.40
C SER A 2 -19.92 17.80 -22.66
N ALA A 3 -20.64 18.85 -22.26
CA ALA A 3 -20.21 20.12 -21.68
C ALA A 3 -19.51 20.05 -20.30
N ILE A 4 -18.49 19.22 -20.12
CA ILE A 4 -17.70 19.16 -18.87
C ILE A 4 -16.59 20.24 -18.88
N SER A 5 -16.27 20.85 -20.01
CA SER A 5 -15.11 21.74 -20.18
C SER A 5 -15.18 23.11 -19.46
N SER A 6 -16.29 23.43 -18.79
CA SER A 6 -16.46 24.68 -17.99
C SER A 6 -16.77 24.43 -16.51
N GLN A 7 -16.83 23.16 -16.07
CA GLN A 7 -17.16 22.83 -14.69
C GLN A 7 -15.89 22.82 -13.81
N THR A 8 -16.05 23.34 -12.60
CA THR A 8 -15.00 23.31 -11.56
C THR A 8 -15.25 22.20 -10.55
N GLN A 9 -14.22 21.85 -9.84
CA GLN A 9 -14.22 20.91 -8.73
C GLN A 9 -13.50 21.51 -7.52
N THR A 10 -13.80 20.98 -6.34
CA THR A 10 -13.04 21.27 -5.13
C THR A 10 -11.82 20.35 -5.06
N ALA A 11 -10.65 20.95 -4.86
CA ALA A 11 -9.39 20.25 -4.62
C ALA A 11 -8.67 20.84 -3.42
N LEU A 12 -7.86 20.00 -2.75
CA LEU A 12 -7.02 20.39 -1.62
C LEU A 12 -5.58 20.54 -2.09
N LEU A 13 -5.06 21.75 -2.09
CA LEU A 13 -3.73 22.08 -2.56
C LEU A 13 -2.77 22.32 -1.40
N LEU A 14 -1.56 21.85 -1.55
CA LEU A 14 -0.40 22.20 -0.71
C LEU A 14 0.39 23.30 -1.43
N PRO A 15 0.40 24.55 -0.92
CA PRO A 15 1.09 25.67 -1.59
C PRO A 15 2.60 25.49 -1.68
N SER A 16 3.21 24.95 -0.64
CA SER A 16 4.64 24.65 -0.55
C SER A 16 4.92 23.63 0.55
N VAL A 17 6.12 23.10 0.61
CA VAL A 17 6.56 22.24 1.73
C VAL A 17 6.44 23.01 3.05
N GLY A 18 5.88 22.35 4.07
CA GLY A 18 5.66 22.90 5.40
C GLY A 18 4.42 23.82 5.53
N ALA A 19 3.71 24.12 4.44
CA ALA A 19 2.50 24.91 4.48
C ALA A 19 1.27 24.09 4.95
N SER A 20 0.22 24.79 5.40
CA SER A 20 -1.12 24.20 5.54
C SER A 20 -1.77 24.04 4.18
N PHE A 21 -2.68 23.08 4.08
CA PHE A 21 -3.46 22.88 2.87
C PHE A 21 -4.51 23.98 2.68
N GLU A 22 -4.85 24.22 1.41
CA GLU A 22 -5.87 25.19 0.99
C GLU A 22 -6.90 24.55 0.06
N LEU A 23 -8.18 24.74 0.33
CA LEU A 23 -9.24 24.37 -0.63
C LEU A 23 -9.27 25.38 -1.78
N GLN A 24 -9.36 24.87 -3.00
CA GLN A 24 -9.49 25.69 -4.21
C GLN A 24 -10.48 25.09 -5.18
N GLN A 25 -11.14 25.96 -5.94
CA GLN A 25 -11.94 25.58 -7.11
C GLN A 25 -11.03 25.55 -8.33
N ILE A 26 -10.90 24.39 -8.93
CA ILE A 26 -10.06 24.17 -10.12
C ILE A 26 -10.87 23.53 -11.24
N PRO A 27 -10.47 23.65 -12.51
CA PRO A 27 -11.15 22.95 -13.60
C PRO A 27 -11.15 21.44 -13.41
N ILE A 28 -12.27 20.78 -13.78
CA ILE A 28 -12.30 19.31 -13.85
C ILE A 28 -11.37 18.86 -14.98
N PRO A 29 -10.39 17.94 -14.72
CA PRO A 29 -9.48 17.48 -15.75
C PRO A 29 -10.19 16.58 -16.77
N GLN A 30 -9.64 16.47 -17.97
CA GLN A 30 -10.14 15.60 -19.02
C GLN A 30 -9.24 14.37 -19.18
N ALA A 31 -9.86 13.20 -19.42
CA ALA A 31 -9.14 11.98 -19.73
C ALA A 31 -8.53 12.04 -21.13
N GLY A 32 -7.22 11.84 -21.22
CA GLY A 32 -6.48 11.68 -22.48
C GLY A 32 -6.56 10.24 -23.01
N SER A 33 -5.81 9.96 -24.07
CA SER A 33 -5.70 8.58 -24.60
C SER A 33 -5.15 7.62 -23.56
N GLY A 34 -5.81 6.47 -23.36
CA GLY A 34 -5.45 5.46 -22.37
C GLY A 34 -5.83 5.82 -20.92
N GLU A 35 -6.47 6.96 -20.70
CA GLU A 35 -6.84 7.45 -19.36
C GLU A 35 -8.36 7.36 -19.14
N ILE A 36 -8.76 7.38 -17.88
CA ILE A 36 -10.16 7.51 -17.44
C ILE A 36 -10.31 8.69 -16.50
N LEU A 37 -11.48 9.34 -16.53
CA LEU A 37 -11.92 10.31 -15.54
C LEU A 37 -12.76 9.59 -14.49
N VAL A 38 -12.39 9.76 -13.23
CA VAL A 38 -13.03 9.09 -12.08
C VAL A 38 -13.71 10.13 -11.21
N LYS A 39 -14.99 9.94 -10.91
CA LYS A 39 -15.66 10.62 -9.81
C LYS A 39 -15.19 9.98 -8.50
N ASN A 40 -14.37 10.70 -7.75
CA ASN A 40 -13.60 10.18 -6.62
C ASN A 40 -14.41 10.17 -5.33
N TYR A 41 -15.01 9.05 -4.98
CA TYR A 41 -15.87 8.92 -3.81
C TYR A 41 -15.11 8.77 -2.50
N ALA A 42 -13.89 8.19 -2.54
CA ALA A 42 -13.07 7.99 -1.36
C ALA A 42 -11.57 8.10 -1.71
N ALA A 43 -10.79 8.68 -0.81
CA ALA A 43 -9.35 8.85 -0.93
C ALA A 43 -8.65 8.33 0.33
N GLY A 44 -7.71 7.40 0.19
CA GLY A 44 -6.93 6.85 1.29
C GLY A 44 -5.75 7.74 1.66
N LEU A 45 -5.47 7.86 2.97
CA LEU A 45 -4.34 8.62 3.49
C LEU A 45 -3.15 7.69 3.75
N ASN A 46 -1.94 8.19 3.48
CA ASN A 46 -0.69 7.42 3.60
C ASN A 46 0.42 8.22 4.28
N PRO A 47 1.41 7.56 4.88
CA PRO A 47 2.58 8.26 5.44
C PRO A 47 3.32 9.16 4.45
N ILE A 48 3.26 8.85 3.15
CA ILE A 48 3.87 9.67 2.11
C ILE A 48 3.22 11.06 2.01
N ASP A 49 1.93 11.19 2.34
CA ASP A 49 1.21 12.46 2.30
C ASP A 49 1.77 13.44 3.34
N TYR A 50 1.83 13.05 4.62
CA TYR A 50 2.40 13.95 5.64
C TYR A 50 3.91 14.15 5.50
N LYS A 51 4.66 13.13 5.04
CA LYS A 51 6.10 13.31 4.74
C LYS A 51 6.30 14.33 3.62
N THR A 52 5.46 14.31 2.58
CA THR A 52 5.52 15.28 1.50
C THR A 52 5.17 16.68 2.00
N GLN A 53 4.12 16.80 2.83
CA GLN A 53 3.75 18.08 3.43
C GLN A 53 4.86 18.66 4.30
N GLU A 54 5.45 17.86 5.19
CA GLU A 54 6.36 18.38 6.25
C GLU A 54 7.78 18.62 5.78
N VAL A 55 8.31 17.71 4.96
CA VAL A 55 9.74 17.74 4.60
C VAL A 55 10.00 17.71 3.09
N GLY A 56 8.96 17.60 2.29
CA GLY A 56 9.07 17.39 0.86
C GLY A 56 9.50 15.95 0.54
N PHE A 57 8.87 15.37 -0.47
CA PHE A 57 9.24 14.06 -0.96
C PHE A 57 9.37 14.12 -2.49
N HIS A 58 10.39 13.50 -3.04
CA HIS A 58 10.76 13.61 -4.46
C HIS A 58 9.68 13.17 -5.47
N VAL A 59 8.58 12.61 -5.01
CA VAL A 59 7.41 12.29 -5.85
C VAL A 59 6.55 13.50 -6.18
N VAL A 60 6.77 14.64 -5.51
CA VAL A 60 6.16 15.93 -5.79
C VAL A 60 7.27 16.95 -6.06
N ARG A 61 7.30 17.51 -7.26
CA ARG A 61 8.37 18.39 -7.72
C ARG A 61 7.95 19.84 -7.92
N GLU A 62 6.65 20.06 -8.06
CA GLU A 62 6.07 21.36 -8.39
C GLU A 62 4.96 21.71 -7.39
N PHE A 63 4.89 22.98 -7.00
CA PHE A 63 3.87 23.53 -6.10
C PHE A 63 3.19 24.72 -6.77
N PRO A 64 1.89 25.00 -6.47
CA PRO A 64 1.05 24.26 -5.52
C PRO A 64 0.74 22.83 -6.00
N ALA A 65 0.69 21.88 -5.09
CA ALA A 65 0.52 20.47 -5.39
C ALA A 65 -0.75 19.90 -4.75
N ILE A 66 -1.45 19.04 -5.47
CA ILE A 66 -2.48 18.18 -4.89
C ILE A 66 -1.76 16.91 -4.40
N LEU A 67 -2.08 16.46 -3.19
CA LEU A 67 -1.60 15.20 -2.65
C LEU A 67 -2.67 14.10 -2.71
N GLY A 68 -2.42 12.99 -2.01
CA GLY A 68 -3.26 11.79 -2.07
C GLY A 68 -2.82 10.86 -3.21
N PHE A 69 -2.50 9.62 -2.85
CA PHE A 69 -1.84 8.68 -3.76
C PHE A 69 -2.71 7.47 -4.09
N GLU A 70 -3.93 7.42 -3.59
CA GLU A 70 -4.88 6.34 -3.86
C GLU A 70 -6.32 6.80 -3.64
N GLY A 71 -7.24 6.18 -4.34
CA GLY A 71 -8.65 6.47 -4.19
C GLY A 71 -9.53 5.40 -4.85
N ALA A 72 -10.84 5.59 -4.72
CA ALA A 72 -11.85 4.76 -5.35
C ALA A 72 -13.08 5.58 -5.77
N GLY A 73 -13.70 5.18 -6.85
CA GLY A 73 -14.85 5.90 -7.38
C GLY A 73 -15.46 5.23 -8.60
N ILE A 74 -16.20 6.04 -9.36
CA ILE A 74 -16.91 5.60 -10.57
C ILE A 74 -16.26 6.24 -11.78
N VAL A 75 -16.01 5.46 -12.82
CA VAL A 75 -15.57 5.94 -14.13
C VAL A 75 -16.66 6.84 -14.72
N SER A 76 -16.33 8.09 -14.99
CA SER A 76 -17.25 9.09 -15.52
C SER A 76 -17.03 9.41 -17.00
N ALA A 77 -15.80 9.20 -17.48
CA ALA A 77 -15.47 9.25 -18.89
C ALA A 77 -14.27 8.36 -19.19
N VAL A 78 -14.20 7.87 -20.42
CA VAL A 78 -13.09 7.07 -20.92
C VAL A 78 -12.40 7.78 -22.08
N GLY A 79 -11.08 7.79 -22.07
CA GLY A 79 -10.28 8.34 -23.14
C GLY A 79 -10.14 7.38 -24.34
N ALA A 80 -9.60 7.89 -25.44
CA ALA A 80 -9.38 7.09 -26.63
C ALA A 80 -8.50 5.86 -26.33
N GLY A 81 -8.83 4.71 -26.93
CA GLY A 81 -8.09 3.46 -26.78
C GLY A 81 -8.41 2.64 -25.53
N VAL A 82 -9.20 3.13 -24.59
CA VAL A 82 -9.67 2.35 -23.44
C VAL A 82 -10.82 1.43 -23.87
N THR A 83 -10.66 0.11 -23.73
CA THR A 83 -11.64 -0.89 -24.16
C THR A 83 -12.14 -1.81 -23.04
N HIS A 84 -11.40 -1.88 -21.92
CA HIS A 84 -11.68 -2.81 -20.82
C HIS A 84 -12.44 -2.18 -19.65
N LEU A 85 -12.58 -0.84 -19.66
CA LEU A 85 -13.42 -0.08 -18.72
C LEU A 85 -14.41 0.79 -19.48
N LYS A 86 -15.52 1.08 -18.83
CA LYS A 86 -16.61 1.93 -19.34
C LYS A 86 -17.16 2.88 -18.27
N GLU A 87 -17.90 3.90 -18.70
CA GLU A 87 -18.65 4.75 -17.78
C GLU A 87 -19.57 3.92 -16.88
N GLY A 88 -19.60 4.27 -15.61
CA GLY A 88 -20.33 3.56 -14.57
C GLY A 88 -19.52 2.44 -13.88
N ASP A 89 -18.39 2.01 -14.41
CA ASP A 89 -17.56 0.99 -13.73
C ASP A 89 -17.04 1.54 -12.40
N ARG A 90 -17.10 0.70 -11.37
CA ARG A 90 -16.57 0.98 -10.03
C ARG A 90 -15.12 0.55 -9.98
N ILE A 91 -14.22 1.44 -9.59
CA ILE A 91 -12.78 1.16 -9.57
C ILE A 91 -12.07 1.72 -8.33
N ALA A 92 -10.93 1.14 -7.98
CA ALA A 92 -9.89 1.77 -7.20
C ALA A 92 -8.67 2.07 -8.08
N TYR A 93 -7.83 3.00 -7.66
CA TYR A 93 -6.69 3.44 -8.46
C TYR A 93 -5.52 3.89 -7.58
N GLN A 94 -4.31 3.79 -8.11
CA GLN A 94 -3.14 4.50 -7.62
C GLN A 94 -3.05 5.88 -8.27
N GLY A 95 -2.77 6.90 -7.46
CA GLY A 95 -2.50 8.25 -7.93
C GLY A 95 -1.19 8.32 -8.74
N VAL A 96 -1.20 9.11 -9.80
CA VAL A 96 -0.03 9.37 -10.64
C VAL A 96 0.73 10.64 -10.22
N ALA A 97 1.90 10.90 -10.82
CA ALA A 97 2.80 11.99 -10.40
C ALA A 97 2.28 13.42 -10.67
N SER A 98 1.20 13.60 -11.43
CA SER A 98 0.62 14.92 -11.76
C SER A 98 -0.58 15.26 -10.90
N ASN A 99 -0.88 16.57 -10.71
CA ASN A 99 -2.03 17.02 -9.93
C ASN A 99 -3.36 16.42 -10.40
N LYS A 100 -3.57 16.23 -11.71
CA LYS A 100 -4.81 15.62 -12.23
C LYS A 100 -5.05 14.19 -11.75
N GLY A 101 -3.99 13.48 -11.32
CA GLY A 101 -4.06 12.08 -10.91
C GLY A 101 -3.93 11.86 -9.40
N ARG A 102 -3.89 12.92 -8.59
CA ARG A 102 -3.84 12.83 -7.12
C ARG A 102 -5.25 12.77 -6.53
N SER A 103 -5.42 12.17 -5.36
CA SER A 103 -6.75 11.83 -4.87
C SER A 103 -7.39 12.85 -3.92
N PHE A 104 -6.67 13.89 -3.45
CA PHE A 104 -7.29 14.90 -2.60
C PHE A 104 -8.04 15.95 -3.43
N GLN A 105 -8.93 15.46 -4.30
CA GLN A 105 -9.84 16.23 -5.14
C GLN A 105 -11.05 15.39 -5.54
N GLN A 106 -12.11 16.02 -6.04
CA GLN A 106 -13.37 15.36 -6.37
C GLN A 106 -13.33 14.54 -7.67
N TRP A 107 -12.52 14.95 -8.63
CA TRP A 107 -12.37 14.28 -9.93
C TRP A 107 -10.90 14.03 -10.23
N VAL A 108 -10.59 12.81 -10.67
CA VAL A 108 -9.21 12.34 -10.87
C VAL A 108 -9.08 11.70 -12.24
N VAL A 109 -7.97 11.97 -12.92
CA VAL A 109 -7.60 11.28 -14.16
C VAL A 109 -6.49 10.27 -13.85
N THR A 110 -6.70 9.01 -14.24
CA THR A 110 -5.73 7.93 -14.03
C THR A 110 -5.61 7.05 -15.26
N PRO A 111 -4.44 6.40 -15.52
CA PRO A 111 -4.33 5.40 -16.58
C PRO A 111 -5.29 4.22 -16.34
N ALA A 112 -6.06 3.86 -17.36
CA ALA A 112 -7.05 2.81 -17.30
C ALA A 112 -6.43 1.42 -17.01
N ASP A 113 -5.26 1.13 -17.55
CA ASP A 113 -4.58 -0.17 -17.44
C ASP A 113 -4.17 -0.53 -16.00
N TRP A 114 -4.11 0.47 -15.10
CA TRP A 114 -3.71 0.25 -13.70
C TRP A 114 -4.86 0.49 -12.72
N ALA A 115 -6.08 0.61 -13.22
CA ALA A 115 -7.27 0.67 -12.39
C ALA A 115 -7.73 -0.73 -11.97
N PHE A 116 -8.21 -0.83 -10.74
CA PHE A 116 -8.73 -2.06 -10.15
C PHE A 116 -10.25 -2.05 -10.27
N LYS A 117 -10.82 -2.87 -11.14
CA LYS A 117 -12.28 -3.02 -11.20
C LYS A 117 -12.79 -3.69 -9.94
N LEU A 118 -13.71 -3.05 -9.21
CA LEU A 118 -14.16 -3.50 -7.90
C LEU A 118 -15.21 -4.61 -8.00
N PRO A 119 -15.17 -5.60 -7.09
CA PRO A 119 -16.33 -6.45 -6.81
C PRO A 119 -17.51 -5.61 -6.34
N ASP A 120 -18.74 -6.05 -6.65
CA ASP A 120 -19.96 -5.33 -6.27
C ASP A 120 -20.12 -5.20 -4.74
N SER A 121 -19.62 -6.16 -3.98
CA SER A 121 -19.67 -6.18 -2.52
C SER A 121 -18.71 -5.22 -1.84
N MET A 122 -17.68 -4.70 -2.54
CA MET A 122 -16.65 -3.85 -1.95
C MET A 122 -17.10 -2.38 -1.92
N SER A 123 -17.08 -1.73 -0.75
CA SER A 123 -17.36 -0.29 -0.64
C SER A 123 -16.20 0.55 -1.20
N PHE A 124 -16.49 1.82 -1.60
CA PHE A 124 -15.44 2.74 -2.04
C PHE A 124 -14.45 3.06 -0.93
N ASP A 125 -14.89 3.18 0.32
CA ASP A 125 -14.01 3.44 1.46
C ASP A 125 -13.00 2.30 1.63
N THR A 126 -13.47 1.06 1.58
CA THR A 126 -12.59 -0.12 1.64
C THR A 126 -11.64 -0.15 0.44
N ALA A 127 -12.15 0.09 -0.75
CA ALA A 127 -11.38 0.06 -1.98
C ALA A 127 -10.30 1.15 -2.04
N ALA A 128 -10.60 2.36 -1.55
CA ALA A 128 -9.64 3.47 -1.48
C ALA A 128 -8.49 3.23 -0.50
N ALA A 129 -8.64 2.26 0.39
CA ALA A 129 -7.65 1.90 1.41
C ALA A 129 -6.62 0.85 0.93
N LEU A 130 -6.80 0.31 -0.28
CA LEU A 130 -6.05 -0.85 -0.77
C LEU A 130 -4.79 -0.50 -1.58
N PRO A 131 -4.84 0.36 -2.62
CA PRO A 131 -3.85 0.36 -3.69
C PRO A 131 -2.41 0.52 -3.21
N ILE A 132 -2.12 1.47 -2.33
CA ILE A 132 -0.73 1.73 -1.89
C ILE A 132 -0.20 0.61 -1.00
N ALA A 133 -0.94 0.27 0.06
CA ALA A 133 -0.45 -0.69 1.05
C ALA A 133 -0.47 -2.12 0.51
N PHE A 134 -1.53 -2.50 -0.20
CA PHE A 134 -1.67 -3.84 -0.74
C PHE A 134 -0.66 -4.11 -1.86
N LEU A 135 -0.45 -3.15 -2.76
CA LEU A 135 0.55 -3.30 -3.82
C LEU A 135 1.98 -3.35 -3.29
N ALA A 136 2.30 -2.54 -2.27
CA ALA A 136 3.62 -2.65 -1.62
C ALA A 136 3.83 -4.06 -1.04
N ALA A 137 2.81 -4.64 -0.42
CA ALA A 137 2.89 -6.00 0.12
C ALA A 137 2.97 -7.06 -1.00
N VAL A 138 2.12 -6.97 -2.04
CA VAL A 138 2.06 -7.95 -3.13
C VAL A 138 3.36 -7.94 -3.96
N ILE A 139 3.78 -6.76 -4.42
CA ILE A 139 5.02 -6.60 -5.19
C ILE A 139 6.21 -7.04 -4.35
N GLY A 140 6.27 -6.56 -3.10
CA GLY A 140 7.36 -6.89 -2.19
C GLY A 140 7.47 -8.36 -1.85
N THR A 141 6.35 -9.06 -1.75
CA THR A 141 6.33 -10.49 -1.46
C THR A 141 6.71 -11.32 -2.69
N TYR A 142 6.12 -11.04 -3.85
CA TYR A 142 6.14 -11.98 -4.97
C TYR A 142 7.09 -11.60 -6.12
N GLN A 143 7.36 -10.32 -6.36
CA GLN A 143 8.34 -9.93 -7.36
C GLN A 143 9.73 -10.50 -7.03
N PRO A 144 10.51 -10.92 -8.04
CA PRO A 144 11.89 -11.33 -7.79
C PRO A 144 12.78 -10.15 -7.40
N PRO A 145 13.94 -10.42 -6.78
CA PRO A 145 14.96 -9.39 -6.57
C PRO A 145 15.34 -8.68 -7.88
N PRO A 146 15.63 -7.39 -7.85
CA PRO A 146 15.81 -6.54 -6.65
C PRO A 146 14.51 -5.91 -6.12
N HIS A 147 13.33 -6.24 -6.63
CA HIS A 147 12.07 -5.53 -6.38
C HIS A 147 11.20 -6.17 -5.30
N GLY A 148 11.48 -7.42 -4.92
CA GLY A 148 10.74 -8.18 -3.92
C GLY A 148 11.51 -9.41 -3.45
N LEU A 149 10.89 -10.19 -2.57
CA LEU A 149 11.49 -11.38 -1.96
C LEU A 149 11.58 -12.57 -2.94
N GLY A 150 10.81 -12.59 -4.01
CA GLY A 150 10.75 -13.68 -4.98
C GLY A 150 10.01 -14.92 -4.46
N ILE A 151 9.06 -14.73 -3.56
CA ILE A 151 8.19 -15.80 -3.06
C ILE A 151 7.23 -16.22 -4.17
N ALA A 152 6.98 -17.52 -4.32
CA ALA A 152 6.07 -18.04 -5.34
C ALA A 152 4.64 -17.50 -5.14
N THR A 153 4.00 -17.09 -6.24
CA THR A 153 2.64 -16.53 -6.19
C THR A 153 1.61 -17.60 -5.85
N PRO A 154 0.64 -17.35 -4.96
CA PRO A 154 -0.34 -18.36 -4.52
C PRO A 154 -1.34 -18.75 -5.61
N TRP A 155 -1.38 -18.04 -6.71
CA TRP A 155 -2.16 -18.38 -7.91
C TRP A 155 -1.39 -19.19 -8.95
N SER A 156 -0.09 -19.46 -8.73
CA SER A 156 0.67 -20.42 -9.53
C SER A 156 0.44 -21.86 -9.06
N ALA A 157 0.73 -22.84 -9.91
CA ALA A 157 0.41 -24.25 -9.66
C ALA A 157 0.95 -24.83 -8.34
N SER A 158 2.12 -24.38 -7.88
CA SER A 158 2.75 -24.83 -6.62
C SER A 158 2.78 -23.77 -5.52
N GLY A 159 2.26 -22.57 -5.78
CA GLY A 159 2.53 -21.41 -4.95
C GLY A 159 1.99 -21.50 -3.52
N ARG A 160 0.81 -22.10 -3.33
CA ARG A 160 0.18 -22.23 -2.00
C ARG A 160 0.90 -23.19 -1.04
N SER A 161 1.81 -24.00 -1.52
CA SER A 161 2.58 -24.96 -0.70
C SER A 161 4.10 -24.80 -0.80
N ALA A 162 4.57 -23.86 -1.60
CA ALA A 162 6.00 -23.68 -1.90
C ALA A 162 6.87 -23.42 -0.66
N HIS A 163 6.27 -22.86 0.41
CA HIS A 163 6.97 -22.50 1.64
C HIS A 163 6.49 -23.29 2.87
N ALA A 164 5.88 -24.47 2.66
CA ALA A 164 5.42 -25.33 3.75
C ALA A 164 6.56 -25.62 4.73
N GLY A 165 6.32 -25.31 6.02
CA GLY A 165 7.32 -25.53 7.07
C GLY A 165 8.44 -24.48 7.17
N SER A 166 8.53 -23.51 6.26
CA SER A 166 9.49 -22.41 6.34
C SER A 166 8.97 -21.28 7.21
N PRO A 167 9.86 -20.57 7.96
CA PRO A 167 9.49 -19.37 8.69
C PRO A 167 9.63 -18.09 7.82
N ILE A 168 8.80 -17.10 8.13
CA ILE A 168 8.95 -15.72 7.67
C ILE A 168 8.73 -14.77 8.84
N VAL A 169 9.44 -13.65 8.85
CA VAL A 169 9.25 -12.59 9.86
C VAL A 169 8.73 -11.32 9.18
N VAL A 170 7.67 -10.72 9.75
CA VAL A 170 7.07 -9.46 9.31
C VAL A 170 7.21 -8.44 10.43
N LEU A 171 8.10 -7.47 10.30
CA LEU A 171 8.23 -6.38 11.27
C LEU A 171 7.15 -5.33 11.02
N GLY A 172 6.46 -4.92 12.08
CA GLY A 172 5.38 -3.93 12.00
C GLY A 172 4.05 -4.46 11.46
N GLY A 173 3.62 -5.63 11.95
CA GLY A 173 2.42 -6.32 11.48
C GLY A 173 1.12 -5.53 11.55
N THR A 174 1.01 -4.51 12.42
CA THR A 174 -0.20 -3.65 12.50
C THR A 174 -0.26 -2.55 11.46
N SER A 175 0.83 -2.26 10.75
CA SER A 175 0.77 -1.37 9.59
C SER A 175 -0.11 -1.99 8.49
N ASN A 176 -0.73 -1.17 7.64
CA ASN A 176 -1.56 -1.72 6.56
C ASN A 176 -0.75 -2.64 5.63
N VAL A 177 0.50 -2.29 5.33
CA VAL A 177 1.41 -3.15 4.55
C VAL A 177 1.70 -4.46 5.28
N GLY A 178 2.00 -4.39 6.60
CA GLY A 178 2.28 -5.58 7.42
C GLY A 178 1.11 -6.54 7.53
N GLN A 179 -0.12 -6.00 7.67
CA GLN A 179 -1.34 -6.82 7.67
C GLN A 179 -1.51 -7.61 6.37
N TYR A 180 -1.22 -6.99 5.21
CA TYR A 180 -1.25 -7.70 3.93
C TYR A 180 -0.08 -8.66 3.78
N ALA A 181 1.14 -8.29 4.19
CA ALA A 181 2.30 -9.18 4.13
C ALA A 181 2.08 -10.48 4.93
N ILE A 182 1.45 -10.41 6.12
CA ILE A 182 1.07 -11.58 6.91
C ILE A 182 0.11 -12.49 6.14
N GLN A 183 -0.94 -11.92 5.53
CA GLN A 183 -1.94 -12.68 4.78
C GLN A 183 -1.34 -13.31 3.52
N LEU A 184 -0.49 -12.57 2.81
CA LEU A 184 0.20 -13.06 1.61
C LEU A 184 1.20 -14.18 1.95
N ALA A 185 1.91 -14.07 3.09
CA ALA A 185 2.75 -15.15 3.59
C ALA A 185 1.94 -16.42 3.93
N ARG A 186 0.78 -16.26 4.56
CA ARG A 186 -0.15 -17.37 4.82
C ARG A 186 -0.60 -18.04 3.52
N LEU A 187 -0.96 -17.25 2.51
CA LEU A 187 -1.37 -17.77 1.20
C LEU A 187 -0.22 -18.48 0.46
N ALA A 188 1.02 -18.04 0.63
CA ALA A 188 2.21 -18.70 0.08
C ALA A 188 2.59 -19.98 0.85
N GLY A 189 1.85 -20.33 1.90
CA GLY A 189 2.02 -21.59 2.64
C GLY A 189 3.09 -21.57 3.72
N PHE A 190 3.56 -20.39 4.19
CA PHE A 190 4.49 -20.35 5.33
C PHE A 190 3.85 -20.97 6.58
N GLY A 191 4.54 -21.93 7.18
CA GLY A 191 4.06 -22.62 8.39
C GLY A 191 4.30 -21.85 9.68
N THR A 192 5.29 -20.95 9.70
CA THR A 192 5.62 -20.09 10.84
C THR A 192 5.69 -18.66 10.38
N ILE A 193 4.73 -17.82 10.81
CA ILE A 193 4.64 -16.41 10.47
C ILE A 193 4.76 -15.62 11.77
N ILE A 194 5.94 -15.03 11.99
CA ILE A 194 6.27 -14.23 13.17
C ILE A 194 6.09 -12.77 12.82
N THR A 195 5.46 -11.98 13.70
CA THR A 195 5.35 -10.54 13.48
C THR A 195 5.60 -9.74 14.76
N THR A 196 6.02 -8.48 14.60
CA THR A 196 6.16 -7.56 15.73
C THR A 196 5.00 -6.56 15.79
N ALA A 197 4.46 -6.37 16.99
CA ALA A 197 3.39 -5.42 17.25
C ALA A 197 3.29 -5.08 18.74
N SER A 198 2.47 -4.09 19.11
CA SER A 198 2.03 -3.97 20.51
C SER A 198 1.15 -5.16 20.87
N PRO A 199 1.31 -5.79 22.06
CA PRO A 199 0.61 -7.03 22.45
C PRO A 199 -0.91 -6.98 22.30
N ARG A 200 -1.53 -5.81 22.51
CA ARG A 200 -2.98 -5.59 22.33
C ARG A 200 -3.51 -5.92 20.93
N ASN A 201 -2.64 -5.94 19.94
CA ASN A 201 -3.01 -6.22 18.54
C ASN A 201 -2.86 -7.71 18.17
N SER A 202 -2.41 -8.56 19.10
CA SER A 202 -2.20 -10.00 18.82
C SER A 202 -3.44 -10.70 18.26
N PRO A 203 -4.67 -10.49 18.79
CA PRO A 203 -5.85 -11.15 18.25
C PRO A 203 -6.11 -10.79 16.76
N LEU A 204 -5.93 -9.52 16.40
CA LEU A 204 -6.07 -9.07 15.02
C LEU A 204 -5.07 -9.79 14.10
N LEU A 205 -3.80 -9.80 14.48
CA LEU A 205 -2.74 -10.33 13.62
C LEU A 205 -2.80 -11.85 13.49
N GLN A 206 -3.18 -12.54 14.56
CA GLN A 206 -3.45 -13.98 14.53
C GLN A 206 -4.64 -14.32 13.62
N ALA A 207 -5.71 -13.52 13.65
CA ALA A 207 -6.86 -13.69 12.74
C ALA A 207 -6.50 -13.46 11.27
N LEU A 208 -5.40 -12.72 10.99
CA LEU A 208 -4.86 -12.53 9.64
C LEU A 208 -3.87 -13.61 9.22
N GLY A 209 -3.42 -14.46 10.15
CA GLY A 209 -2.54 -15.59 9.86
C GLY A 209 -1.18 -15.56 10.53
N ALA A 210 -0.87 -14.58 11.40
CA ALA A 210 0.34 -14.62 12.20
C ALA A 210 0.27 -15.78 13.19
N THR A 211 1.31 -16.61 13.25
CA THR A 211 1.41 -17.71 14.23
C THR A 211 1.96 -17.23 15.57
N HIS A 212 2.84 -16.21 15.51
CA HIS A 212 3.46 -15.61 16.70
C HIS A 212 3.48 -14.10 16.57
N VAL A 213 3.15 -13.42 17.66
CA VAL A 213 3.21 -11.97 17.75
C VAL A 213 4.14 -11.60 18.89
N LEU A 214 5.28 -10.99 18.57
CA LEU A 214 6.28 -10.53 19.52
C LEU A 214 6.11 -9.04 19.81
N ASP A 215 6.47 -8.62 21.02
CA ASP A 215 6.39 -7.21 21.38
C ASP A 215 7.40 -6.39 20.57
N ARG A 216 6.92 -5.34 19.91
CA ARG A 216 7.76 -4.42 19.12
C ARG A 216 8.75 -3.60 19.94
N SER A 217 8.60 -3.58 21.29
CA SER A 217 9.50 -2.86 22.20
C SER A 217 10.71 -3.69 22.65
N LEU A 218 10.81 -4.97 22.23
CA LEU A 218 11.98 -5.79 22.50
C LEU A 218 13.24 -5.20 21.86
N SER A 219 14.38 -5.31 22.55
CA SER A 219 15.68 -5.00 21.96
C SER A 219 15.96 -5.94 20.78
N ILE A 220 16.90 -5.58 19.91
CA ILE A 220 17.27 -6.41 18.75
C ILE A 220 17.71 -7.79 19.22
N GLU A 221 18.53 -7.89 20.28
CA GLU A 221 19.03 -9.13 20.84
C GLU A 221 17.89 -10.00 21.38
N ALA A 222 16.96 -9.39 22.15
CA ALA A 222 15.83 -10.10 22.71
C ALA A 222 14.88 -10.58 21.61
N LEU A 223 14.60 -9.74 20.59
CA LEU A 223 13.77 -10.09 19.45
C LEU A 223 14.40 -11.24 18.65
N THR A 224 15.69 -11.18 18.36
CA THR A 224 16.41 -12.24 17.64
C THR A 224 16.37 -13.55 18.42
N GLY A 225 16.62 -13.51 19.74
CA GLY A 225 16.55 -14.68 20.59
C GLY A 225 15.14 -15.31 20.65
N GLU A 226 14.08 -14.52 20.68
CA GLU A 226 12.70 -15.05 20.60
C GLU A 226 12.40 -15.68 19.24
N VAL A 227 12.86 -15.06 18.15
CA VAL A 227 12.72 -15.63 16.79
C VAL A 227 13.46 -16.98 16.72
N GLU A 228 14.69 -17.08 17.21
CA GLU A 228 15.48 -18.32 17.24
C GLU A 228 14.79 -19.43 18.06
N LYS A 229 14.23 -19.11 19.21
CA LYS A 229 13.46 -20.08 20.02
C LYS A 229 12.25 -20.63 19.27
N ILE A 230 11.52 -19.76 18.52
CA ILE A 230 10.34 -20.16 17.75
C ILE A 230 10.71 -20.98 16.52
N THR A 231 11.79 -20.61 15.82
CA THR A 231 12.18 -21.26 14.56
C THR A 231 13.04 -22.50 14.76
N GLY A 232 13.73 -22.60 15.91
CA GLY A 232 14.69 -23.67 16.18
C GLY A 232 15.82 -23.66 15.13
N GLU A 233 16.08 -24.82 14.54
CA GLU A 233 17.12 -24.96 13.49
C GLU A 233 16.70 -24.45 12.11
N LYS A 234 15.44 -24.01 11.93
CA LYS A 234 14.95 -23.53 10.64
C LYS A 234 15.49 -22.14 10.32
N LYS A 235 16.07 -22.00 9.14
CA LYS A 235 16.60 -20.72 8.66
C LYS A 235 15.48 -19.74 8.29
N VAL A 236 15.56 -18.50 8.79
CA VAL A 236 14.73 -17.39 8.37
C VAL A 236 15.33 -16.79 7.09
N LEU A 237 14.84 -17.19 5.93
CA LEU A 237 15.36 -16.70 4.65
C LEU A 237 14.63 -15.42 4.15
N HIS A 238 13.50 -15.07 4.75
CA HIS A 238 12.68 -13.94 4.34
C HIS A 238 12.25 -13.11 5.53
N VAL A 239 12.58 -11.82 5.50
CA VAL A 239 12.09 -10.82 6.46
C VAL A 239 11.45 -9.68 5.69
N PHE A 240 10.20 -9.35 6.03
CA PHE A 240 9.48 -8.22 5.48
C PHE A 240 9.41 -7.10 6.54
N ASP A 241 10.14 -6.01 6.33
CA ASP A 241 10.10 -4.84 7.20
C ASP A 241 9.09 -3.81 6.68
N ALA A 242 7.88 -3.85 7.25
CA ALA A 242 6.79 -2.94 6.92
C ALA A 242 6.85 -1.59 7.66
N VAL A 243 7.88 -1.36 8.47
CA VAL A 243 8.19 -0.08 9.15
C VAL A 243 9.25 0.69 8.39
N GLY A 244 10.38 0.05 8.07
CA GLY A 244 11.42 0.56 7.19
C GLY A 244 12.24 1.71 7.76
N ILE A 245 12.42 1.79 9.08
CA ILE A 245 13.37 2.71 9.71
C ILE A 245 14.71 2.00 9.99
N ALA A 246 15.78 2.76 10.23
CA ALA A 246 17.11 2.19 10.44
C ALA A 246 17.14 1.09 11.51
N GLU A 247 16.43 1.31 12.62
CA GLU A 247 16.36 0.36 13.73
C GLU A 247 15.69 -0.97 13.32
N THR A 248 14.54 -0.91 12.60
CA THR A 248 13.88 -2.14 12.16
C THR A 248 14.64 -2.83 11.03
N GLN A 249 15.34 -2.09 10.18
CA GLN A 249 16.23 -2.65 9.17
C GLN A 249 17.43 -3.36 9.82
N GLN A 250 18.00 -2.83 10.91
CA GLN A 250 19.04 -3.51 11.70
C GLN A 250 18.51 -4.79 12.33
N ALA A 251 17.34 -4.73 12.96
CA ALA A 251 16.67 -5.91 13.52
C ALA A 251 16.41 -6.98 12.45
N ALA A 252 15.93 -6.58 11.27
CA ALA A 252 15.68 -7.48 10.15
C ALA A 252 16.97 -8.17 9.67
N LEU A 253 18.10 -7.44 9.57
CA LEU A 253 19.40 -8.00 9.21
C LEU A 253 19.99 -8.92 10.31
N ALA A 254 19.69 -8.66 11.59
CA ALA A 254 20.08 -9.54 12.68
C ALA A 254 19.31 -10.88 12.61
N ILE A 255 18.00 -10.82 12.34
CA ILE A 255 17.08 -11.97 12.29
C ILE A 255 17.31 -12.83 11.05
N VAL A 256 17.49 -12.23 9.87
CA VAL A 256 17.61 -12.98 8.63
C VAL A 256 18.86 -13.87 8.64
N SER A 257 18.70 -15.11 8.23
CA SER A 257 19.81 -16.07 8.12
C SER A 257 20.74 -15.71 6.95
N GLU A 258 21.96 -16.27 6.97
CA GLU A 258 22.90 -16.15 5.86
C GLU A 258 22.28 -16.56 4.53
N GLY A 259 22.51 -15.77 3.47
CA GLY A 259 21.91 -15.94 2.13
C GLY A 259 20.45 -15.51 2.04
N GLY A 260 19.83 -15.04 3.14
CA GLY A 260 18.44 -14.61 3.15
C GLY A 260 18.26 -13.15 2.70
N LYS A 261 17.00 -12.74 2.61
CA LYS A 261 16.58 -11.46 2.08
C LYS A 261 15.72 -10.69 3.08
N VAL A 262 16.02 -9.42 3.23
CA VAL A 262 15.20 -8.41 3.90
C VAL A 262 14.55 -7.54 2.84
N LEU A 263 13.26 -7.36 2.90
CA LEU A 263 12.54 -6.36 2.11
C LEU A 263 12.07 -5.24 3.02
N THR A 264 12.32 -4.00 2.63
CA THR A 264 11.88 -2.82 3.39
C THR A 264 10.99 -1.90 2.56
N THR A 265 10.09 -1.18 3.23
CA THR A 265 9.13 -0.23 2.61
C THR A 265 9.69 1.20 2.48
N ASN A 266 10.87 1.46 3.01
CA ASN A 266 11.63 2.70 2.81
C ASN A 266 13.02 2.35 2.25
N PRO A 267 13.71 3.27 1.60
CA PRO A 267 15.07 3.04 1.10
C PRO A 267 16.00 2.50 2.21
N PRO A 268 16.92 1.58 1.88
CA PRO A 268 17.87 1.05 2.83
C PRO A 268 18.73 2.14 3.48
N GLN A 269 18.75 2.16 4.81
CA GLN A 269 19.56 3.05 5.64
C GLN A 269 20.74 2.30 6.28
N VAL A 270 20.73 0.97 6.16
CA VAL A 270 21.78 0.07 6.68
C VAL A 270 22.26 -0.85 5.57
N LYS A 271 23.41 -1.48 5.79
CA LYS A 271 24.01 -2.43 4.83
C LYS A 271 24.19 -3.79 5.50
N ALA A 272 24.00 -4.85 4.74
CA ALA A 272 24.39 -6.19 5.17
C ALA A 272 25.92 -6.29 5.26
N SER A 273 26.43 -7.13 6.18
CA SER A 273 27.84 -7.42 6.30
C SER A 273 28.39 -8.08 5.03
N GLU A 274 29.58 -7.71 4.62
CA GLU A 274 30.25 -8.34 3.49
C GLU A 274 30.44 -9.84 3.75
N GLY A 275 30.28 -10.66 2.71
CA GLY A 275 30.40 -12.12 2.80
C GLY A 275 29.22 -12.85 3.42
N SER A 276 28.26 -12.18 4.03
CA SER A 276 27.08 -12.81 4.64
C SER A 276 26.08 -13.36 3.63
N GLY A 277 26.16 -12.97 2.37
CA GLY A 277 25.16 -13.29 1.35
C GLY A 277 23.77 -12.71 1.62
N LYS A 278 23.56 -11.96 2.72
CA LYS A 278 22.29 -11.31 3.05
C LYS A 278 22.02 -10.15 2.08
N GLN A 279 20.78 -9.98 1.68
CA GLN A 279 20.35 -8.89 0.81
C GLN A 279 19.33 -8.00 1.54
N ILE A 280 19.45 -6.68 1.36
CA ILE A 280 18.40 -5.73 1.75
C ILE A 280 17.82 -5.10 0.48
N LEU A 281 16.53 -5.28 0.28
CA LEU A 281 15.77 -4.90 -0.90
C LEU A 281 14.77 -3.82 -0.52
N PHE A 282 14.38 -3.00 -1.49
CA PHE A 282 13.38 -1.95 -1.30
C PHE A 282 12.22 -2.12 -2.27
N VAL A 283 10.99 -2.08 -1.73
CA VAL A 283 9.80 -2.14 -2.56
C VAL A 283 9.26 -0.73 -2.87
N MET A 284 9.02 -0.49 -4.15
CA MET A 284 8.19 0.62 -4.60
C MET A 284 6.87 0.04 -5.13
N GLY A 285 5.80 0.19 -4.33
CA GLY A 285 4.51 -0.43 -4.60
C GLY A 285 3.69 0.31 -5.67
N ALA A 286 4.22 0.41 -6.91
CA ALA A 286 3.55 1.12 -8.01
C ALA A 286 3.53 0.25 -9.27
N LEU A 287 2.36 -0.28 -9.66
CA LEU A 287 2.20 -1.17 -10.82
C LEU A 287 2.58 -0.51 -12.15
N MET A 288 2.40 0.80 -12.26
CA MET A 288 2.71 1.55 -13.48
C MET A 288 4.22 1.63 -13.79
N MET A 289 5.09 1.29 -12.85
CA MET A 289 6.54 1.30 -13.09
C MET A 289 6.92 0.20 -14.10
N PRO A 290 7.79 0.50 -15.07
CA PRO A 290 8.13 -0.45 -16.14
C PRO A 290 8.50 -1.85 -15.67
N GLN A 291 9.26 -1.96 -14.58
CA GLN A 291 9.69 -3.25 -14.00
C GLN A 291 8.56 -4.05 -13.35
N HIS A 292 7.39 -3.43 -13.09
CA HIS A 292 6.24 -4.09 -12.45
C HIS A 292 5.10 -4.40 -13.41
N GLN A 293 5.14 -3.88 -14.65
CA GLN A 293 4.01 -3.95 -15.57
C GLN A 293 3.60 -5.38 -15.95
N ALA A 294 4.56 -6.27 -16.19
CA ALA A 294 4.24 -7.66 -16.53
C ALA A 294 3.54 -8.37 -15.36
N PHE A 295 4.11 -8.26 -14.17
CA PHE A 295 3.51 -8.77 -12.94
C PHE A 295 2.17 -8.10 -12.62
N GLY A 296 2.07 -6.78 -12.83
CA GLY A 296 0.87 -6.01 -12.59
C GLY A 296 -0.32 -6.51 -13.41
N LYS A 297 -0.12 -6.81 -14.69
CA LYS A 297 -1.16 -7.39 -15.56
C LYS A 297 -1.64 -8.76 -15.06
N GLU A 298 -0.70 -9.63 -14.68
CA GLU A 298 -1.03 -10.92 -14.08
C GLU A 298 -1.82 -10.73 -12.77
N PHE A 299 -1.34 -9.88 -11.87
CA PHE A 299 -1.99 -9.61 -10.60
C PHE A 299 -3.40 -9.02 -10.75
N LEU A 300 -3.59 -8.05 -11.67
CA LEU A 300 -4.91 -7.45 -11.94
C LEU A 300 -5.93 -8.46 -12.46
N SER A 301 -5.52 -9.60 -13.01
CA SER A 301 -6.44 -10.67 -13.42
C SER A 301 -6.97 -11.50 -12.25
N VAL A 302 -6.30 -11.49 -11.09
CA VAL A 302 -6.62 -12.35 -9.94
C VAL A 302 -6.98 -11.58 -8.66
N TRP A 303 -6.68 -10.29 -8.57
CA TRP A 303 -6.77 -9.55 -7.31
C TRP A 303 -8.18 -9.57 -6.68
N ALA A 304 -9.23 -9.44 -7.51
CA ALA A 304 -10.60 -9.40 -7.03
C ALA A 304 -11.00 -10.74 -6.36
N SER A 305 -10.62 -11.87 -6.98
CA SER A 305 -10.90 -13.20 -6.45
C SER A 305 -10.27 -13.47 -5.10
N LEU A 306 -9.14 -12.83 -4.76
CA LEU A 306 -8.49 -12.95 -3.44
C LEU A 306 -9.36 -12.36 -2.32
N PHE A 307 -10.13 -11.30 -2.62
CA PHE A 307 -11.07 -10.71 -1.67
C PHE A 307 -12.40 -11.42 -1.65
N GLU A 308 -12.92 -11.82 -2.81
CA GLU A 308 -14.20 -12.54 -2.95
C GLU A 308 -14.15 -13.92 -2.29
N SER A 309 -13.02 -14.63 -2.39
CA SER A 309 -12.82 -15.91 -1.71
C SER A 309 -12.61 -15.77 -0.19
N GLY A 310 -12.33 -14.54 0.30
CA GLY A 310 -11.92 -14.31 1.69
C GLY A 310 -10.47 -14.71 1.98
N ASP A 311 -9.68 -15.02 0.96
CA ASP A 311 -8.25 -15.29 1.08
C ASP A 311 -7.50 -14.08 1.63
N ILE A 312 -7.90 -12.87 1.21
CA ILE A 312 -7.43 -11.60 1.73
C ILE A 312 -8.59 -10.81 2.34
N LYS A 313 -8.38 -10.32 3.55
CA LYS A 313 -9.28 -9.41 4.25
C LYS A 313 -8.72 -7.99 4.16
N ALA A 314 -9.56 -7.05 3.76
CA ALA A 314 -9.20 -5.64 3.76
C ALA A 314 -8.93 -5.14 5.19
N SER A 315 -8.01 -4.17 5.32
CA SER A 315 -7.78 -3.49 6.59
C SER A 315 -9.04 -2.76 7.06
N THR A 316 -9.23 -2.64 8.37
CA THR A 316 -10.30 -1.83 8.94
C THR A 316 -10.14 -0.37 8.50
N VAL A 317 -11.22 0.22 8.00
CA VAL A 317 -11.26 1.60 7.52
C VAL A 317 -11.98 2.48 8.54
N GLU A 318 -11.43 3.67 8.77
CA GLU A 318 -12.08 4.76 9.51
C GLU A 318 -12.24 5.96 8.55
N VAL A 319 -13.50 6.37 8.35
CA VAL A 319 -13.82 7.54 7.53
C VAL A 319 -13.68 8.78 8.40
N VAL A 320 -12.84 9.71 7.97
CA VAL A 320 -12.65 11.00 8.64
C VAL A 320 -13.68 11.99 8.10
N SER A 321 -14.41 12.61 9.00
CA SER A 321 -15.46 13.59 8.64
C SER A 321 -14.90 14.88 8.05
N GLY A 322 -15.75 15.63 7.32
CA GLY A 322 -15.42 16.95 6.73
C GLY A 322 -14.77 16.87 5.35
N GLY A 323 -14.78 15.71 4.72
CA GLY A 323 -14.23 15.54 3.37
C GLY A 323 -12.77 15.99 3.27
N LEU A 324 -12.44 16.82 2.29
CA LEU A 324 -11.07 17.35 2.12
C LEU A 324 -10.62 18.26 3.27
N ASN A 325 -11.53 18.94 3.98
CA ASN A 325 -11.20 19.72 5.17
C ASN A 325 -10.64 18.84 6.30
N GLY A 326 -11.02 17.56 6.35
CA GLY A 326 -10.55 16.61 7.35
C GLY A 326 -9.11 16.10 7.14
N VAL A 327 -8.54 16.29 5.96
CA VAL A 327 -7.24 15.70 5.56
C VAL A 327 -6.12 16.09 6.51
N GLU A 328 -5.93 17.37 6.80
CA GLU A 328 -4.80 17.80 7.64
C GLU A 328 -4.87 17.24 9.07
N THR A 329 -6.07 17.16 9.65
CA THR A 329 -6.30 16.51 10.94
C THR A 329 -6.02 15.00 10.86
N ALA A 330 -6.51 14.35 9.82
CA ALA A 330 -6.28 12.92 9.59
C ALA A 330 -4.80 12.58 9.38
N LEU A 331 -4.01 13.42 8.71
CA LEU A 331 -2.57 13.23 8.55
C LEU A 331 -1.82 13.30 9.90
N LYS A 332 -2.25 14.17 10.80
CA LYS A 332 -1.71 14.21 12.18
C LYS A 332 -2.07 12.93 12.96
N GLN A 333 -3.32 12.47 12.85
CA GLN A 333 -3.81 11.23 13.48
C GLN A 333 -3.08 10.00 12.92
N LEU A 334 -2.73 9.99 11.63
CA LEU A 334 -2.07 8.87 10.95
C LEU A 334 -0.71 8.51 11.58
N LYS A 335 -0.03 9.46 12.21
CA LYS A 335 1.26 9.22 12.89
C LYS A 335 1.16 8.32 14.13
N THR A 336 -0.02 8.22 14.73
CA THR A 336 -0.25 7.50 15.99
C THR A 336 -1.26 6.34 15.86
N ILE A 337 -2.00 6.28 14.74
CA ILE A 337 -3.00 5.23 14.52
C ILE A 337 -2.35 3.87 14.32
N SER A 338 -3.04 2.83 14.72
CA SER A 338 -2.57 1.44 14.57
C SER A 338 -3.74 0.52 14.20
N GLY A 339 -3.49 -0.38 13.26
CA GLY A 339 -4.46 -1.42 12.86
C GLY A 339 -5.61 -0.94 11.99
N LYS A 340 -5.63 0.35 11.61
CA LYS A 340 -6.68 0.96 10.77
C LYS A 340 -6.09 1.77 9.63
N LYS A 341 -6.90 2.02 8.61
CA LYS A 341 -6.62 2.92 7.50
C LYS A 341 -7.58 4.11 7.55
N LEU A 342 -7.07 5.33 7.39
CA LEU A 342 -7.88 6.53 7.31
C LEU A 342 -8.26 6.84 5.87
N VAL A 343 -9.51 7.25 5.66
CA VAL A 343 -10.09 7.61 4.36
C VAL A 343 -10.90 8.88 4.52
N VAL A 344 -10.85 9.76 3.54
CA VAL A 344 -11.76 10.91 3.39
C VAL A 344 -12.65 10.74 2.17
N ARG A 345 -13.80 11.41 2.17
CA ARG A 345 -14.76 11.41 1.06
C ARG A 345 -14.81 12.80 0.42
N PRO A 346 -14.12 13.01 -0.72
CA PRO A 346 -13.96 14.35 -1.30
C PRO A 346 -15.26 15.11 -1.59
N PHE A 347 -16.36 14.40 -1.87
CA PHE A 347 -17.68 15.03 -2.11
C PHE A 347 -18.43 15.41 -0.82
N GLU A 348 -17.96 15.01 0.36
CA GLU A 348 -18.50 15.46 1.66
C GLU A 348 -17.77 16.71 2.19
N THR A 349 -17.06 17.44 1.33
CA THR A 349 -16.36 18.68 1.67
C THR A 349 -17.34 19.83 1.72
N ASP A 350 -17.48 20.46 2.88
CA ASP A 350 -18.22 21.73 3.01
C ASP A 350 -17.37 22.86 2.42
N VAL A 351 -17.95 23.60 1.46
CA VAL A 351 -17.31 24.71 0.72
C VAL A 351 -17.90 26.05 1.14
#